data_b42e9614a4f5e36882351e0b1d065df1
#
_entry.id   b42e9614a4f5e36882351e0b1d065df1
#
_cell.length_a   1.000
_cell.length_b   1.000
_cell.length_c   1.000
_cell.angle_alpha   90.00
_cell.angle_beta   90.00
_cell.angle_gamma   90.00
#
_symmetry.space_group_name_H-M   'P 1'
#
loop_
_entity.id
_entity.type
_entity.pdbx_description
1 polymer ?
#
loop_
_entity_poly.entity_id
_entity_poly.type
_entity_poly.pdbx_seq_one_letter_code
_entity_poly.pdbx_strand_id
1 'polypeptide(L)'
;HILLDELDGKYEDFEVVETTFSQRGRRGIASVPPMDANSQDVTILVGSEDISKLDMYSEDDPRVLSLNGAFNVGNRGIVEFVEVFKNEIEFLHTMITATQEKSVPSPGKGPMIYFDGVILAHCNEAEWNKFKSENTNEAILDRIVRVNIPYSLEVSEEKKIYAKMLGLSDFDGHIAPHTLEIAAMFAVLS
;
A
#
# COMPACT_ATOMS: atom_id res chain seq x y z
N HIS A 1 -2.62 -30.07 6.88
CA HIS A 1 -2.94 -31.37 7.45
C HIS A 1 -3.56 -31.29 8.84
N ILE A 2 -3.38 -30.17 9.59
CA ILE A 2 -4.04 -29.94 10.91
C ILE A 2 -5.55 -30.23 10.84
N LEU A 3 -6.23 -29.82 9.75
CA LEU A 3 -7.65 -30.08 9.57
C LEU A 3 -8.03 -31.57 9.64
N LEU A 4 -7.20 -32.44 9.07
CA LEU A 4 -7.46 -33.89 9.04
C LEU A 4 -6.95 -34.58 10.30
N ASP A 5 -5.80 -34.11 10.81
CA ASP A 5 -5.07 -34.79 11.87
C ASP A 5 -5.61 -34.42 13.27
N GLU A 6 -6.01 -33.16 13.46
CA GLU A 6 -6.42 -32.63 14.77
C GLU A 6 -7.94 -32.38 14.88
N LEU A 7 -8.59 -32.03 13.76
CA LEU A 7 -10.00 -31.62 13.74
C LEU A 7 -10.91 -32.60 12.98
N ASP A 8 -10.40 -33.77 12.61
CA ASP A 8 -11.17 -34.83 11.91
C ASP A 8 -11.94 -34.30 10.67
N GLY A 9 -11.34 -33.33 9.97
CA GLY A 9 -11.92 -32.69 8.79
C GLY A 9 -12.98 -31.64 9.06
N LYS A 10 -13.29 -31.32 10.32
CA LYS A 10 -14.31 -30.32 10.69
C LYS A 10 -13.71 -28.92 10.69
N TYR A 11 -13.94 -28.16 9.63
CA TYR A 11 -13.44 -26.80 9.52
C TYR A 11 -14.15 -25.81 10.48
N GLU A 12 -15.32 -26.16 10.99
CA GLU A 12 -16.10 -25.35 11.94
C GLU A 12 -15.44 -25.25 13.32
N ASP A 13 -14.59 -26.23 13.67
CA ASP A 13 -13.90 -26.27 14.94
C ASP A 13 -12.58 -25.44 14.94
N PHE A 14 -12.25 -24.78 13.80
CA PHE A 14 -11.12 -23.86 13.77
C PHE A 14 -11.43 -22.57 14.52
N GLU A 15 -10.58 -22.25 15.48
CA GLU A 15 -10.58 -20.91 16.07
C GLU A 15 -10.06 -19.90 15.05
N VAL A 16 -10.85 -18.87 14.79
CA VAL A 16 -10.49 -17.77 13.88
C VAL A 16 -10.48 -16.45 14.64
N VAL A 17 -9.55 -15.60 14.28
CA VAL A 17 -9.48 -14.22 14.78
C VAL A 17 -9.95 -13.30 13.68
N GLU A 18 -11.05 -12.60 13.93
CA GLU A 18 -11.50 -11.53 13.05
C GLU A 18 -10.54 -10.34 13.18
N THR A 19 -9.97 -9.92 12.05
CA THR A 19 -9.03 -8.81 12.00
C THR A 19 -9.58 -7.71 11.11
N THR A 20 -9.87 -6.55 11.69
CA THR A 20 -10.22 -5.36 10.93
C THR A 20 -8.96 -4.69 10.40
N PHE A 21 -8.89 -4.49 9.10
CA PHE A 21 -7.80 -3.75 8.48
C PHE A 21 -7.86 -2.27 8.85
N SER A 22 -6.71 -1.68 9.13
CA SER A 22 -6.60 -0.28 9.51
C SER A 22 -5.26 0.31 9.09
N GLN A 23 -5.30 1.31 8.22
CA GLN A 23 -4.11 2.08 7.85
C GLN A 23 -3.52 2.80 9.07
N ARG A 24 -4.36 3.48 9.85
CA ARG A 24 -3.93 4.19 11.07
C ARG A 24 -3.38 3.23 12.13
N GLY A 25 -3.98 2.05 12.27
CA GLY A 25 -3.53 1.00 13.17
C GLY A 25 -2.39 0.14 12.60
N ARG A 26 -1.92 0.42 11.38
CA ARG A 26 -0.87 -0.32 10.68
C ARG A 26 -1.13 -1.83 10.68
N ARG A 27 -2.31 -2.23 10.29
CA ARG A 27 -2.75 -3.62 10.28
C ARG A 27 -3.44 -3.95 8.96
N GLY A 28 -2.78 -4.77 8.14
CA GLY A 28 -3.26 -5.19 6.83
C GLY A 28 -3.30 -4.09 5.76
N ILE A 29 -3.03 -2.84 6.09
CA ILE A 29 -2.93 -1.72 5.14
C ILE A 29 -1.68 -0.92 5.47
N ALA A 30 -0.78 -0.81 4.49
CA ALA A 30 0.39 0.04 4.56
C ALA A 30 0.37 1.06 3.41
N SER A 31 0.72 2.30 3.67
CA SER A 31 0.89 3.34 2.65
C SER A 31 2.33 3.83 2.68
N VAL A 32 2.96 3.85 1.52
CA VAL A 32 4.34 4.29 1.31
C VAL A 32 4.28 5.61 0.54
N PRO A 33 4.56 6.74 1.19
CA PRO A 33 4.61 8.03 0.53
C PRO A 33 5.84 8.13 -0.37
N PRO A 34 5.86 9.07 -1.33
CA PRO A 34 7.04 9.36 -2.12
C PRO A 34 8.15 9.85 -1.20
N MET A 35 9.37 9.39 -1.45
CA MET A 35 10.53 9.73 -0.65
C MET A 35 11.51 10.58 -1.46
N ASP A 36 12.25 11.45 -0.79
CA ASP A 36 13.34 12.17 -1.42
C ASP A 36 14.44 11.19 -1.87
N ALA A 37 14.98 11.40 -3.06
CA ALA A 37 16.01 10.53 -3.65
C ALA A 37 17.22 10.28 -2.73
N ASN A 38 17.52 11.23 -1.84
CA ASN A 38 18.62 11.11 -0.87
C ASN A 38 18.28 10.34 0.41
N SER A 39 17.00 9.93 0.59
CA SER A 39 16.49 9.32 1.82
C SER A 39 15.80 7.97 1.57
N GLN A 40 15.97 7.38 0.39
CA GLN A 40 15.32 6.12 0.05
C GLN A 40 15.96 4.97 0.81
N ASP A 41 15.36 4.65 1.94
CA ASP A 41 15.78 3.55 2.78
C ASP A 41 14.83 2.36 2.59
N VAL A 42 15.35 1.27 2.06
CA VAL A 42 14.63 0.02 1.86
C VAL A 42 14.03 -0.52 3.18
N THR A 43 14.57 -0.09 4.33
CA THR A 43 14.04 -0.48 5.64
C THR A 43 12.57 -0.08 5.84
N ILE A 44 12.11 0.97 5.17
CA ILE A 44 10.68 1.35 5.18
C ILE A 44 9.79 0.28 4.58
N LEU A 45 10.31 -0.46 3.61
CA LEU A 45 9.59 -1.55 2.95
C LEU A 45 9.65 -2.85 3.74
N VAL A 46 10.83 -3.19 4.25
CA VAL A 46 11.10 -4.53 4.81
C VAL A 46 11.29 -4.53 6.32
N GLY A 47 11.51 -3.37 6.94
CA GLY A 47 11.84 -3.25 8.35
C GLY A 47 13.35 -3.08 8.57
N SER A 48 13.79 -3.14 9.82
CA SER A 48 15.17 -2.91 10.23
C SER A 48 15.62 -3.90 11.30
N GLU A 49 16.91 -3.92 11.56
CA GLU A 49 17.46 -4.58 12.75
C GLU A 49 17.30 -3.68 13.98
N ASP A 50 16.91 -4.26 15.08
CA ASP A 50 16.82 -3.58 16.39
C ASP A 50 18.18 -3.69 17.09
N ILE A 51 19.01 -2.69 16.87
CA ILE A 51 20.38 -2.62 17.41
C ILE A 51 20.39 -2.78 18.95
N SER A 52 19.33 -2.35 19.64
CA SER A 52 19.24 -2.47 21.10
C SER A 52 19.21 -3.92 21.59
N LYS A 53 18.85 -4.86 20.74
CA LYS A 53 18.78 -6.28 21.06
C LYS A 53 20.05 -7.05 20.78
N LEU A 54 21.02 -6.45 20.06
CA LEU A 54 22.30 -7.08 19.76
C LEU A 54 23.14 -7.33 21.01
N ASP A 55 22.89 -6.64 22.10
CA ASP A 55 23.54 -6.88 23.38
C ASP A 55 23.11 -8.22 24.02
N MET A 56 21.92 -8.75 23.66
CA MET A 56 21.35 -9.97 24.25
C MET A 56 21.25 -11.14 23.27
N TYR A 57 21.21 -10.87 21.97
CA TYR A 57 21.00 -11.87 20.93
C TYR A 57 22.04 -11.72 19.82
N SER A 58 22.36 -12.83 19.14
CA SER A 58 23.23 -12.78 17.98
C SER A 58 22.56 -12.08 16.79
N GLU A 59 23.36 -11.52 15.88
CA GLU A 59 22.89 -10.84 14.66
C GLU A 59 21.94 -11.68 13.80
N ASP A 60 22.09 -13.01 13.83
CA ASP A 60 21.25 -13.97 13.09
C ASP A 60 19.95 -14.37 13.83
N ASP A 61 19.75 -13.86 15.04
CA ASP A 61 18.56 -14.24 15.83
C ASP A 61 17.32 -13.46 15.32
N PRO A 62 16.22 -14.15 14.96
CA PRO A 62 15.00 -13.47 14.46
C PRO A 62 14.41 -12.43 15.42
N ARG A 63 14.73 -12.48 16.71
CA ARG A 63 14.28 -11.51 17.72
C ARG A 63 14.93 -10.15 17.56
N VAL A 64 16.05 -10.06 16.84
CA VAL A 64 16.72 -8.80 16.49
C VAL A 64 15.98 -8.08 15.37
N LEU A 65 15.16 -8.77 14.57
CA LEU A 65 14.47 -8.19 13.45
C LEU A 65 13.23 -7.40 13.91
N SER A 66 13.13 -6.16 13.45
CA SER A 66 11.93 -5.31 13.57
C SER A 66 11.17 -5.35 12.25
N LEU A 67 10.19 -6.27 12.14
CA LEU A 67 9.40 -6.49 10.93
C LEU A 67 8.25 -5.47 10.82
N ASN A 68 8.58 -4.19 10.85
CA ASN A 68 7.63 -3.08 10.81
C ASN A 68 7.56 -2.38 9.44
N GLY A 69 8.21 -2.92 8.42
CA GLY A 69 8.16 -2.40 7.06
C GLY A 69 6.79 -2.54 6.40
N ALA A 70 6.58 -1.80 5.31
CA ALA A 70 5.30 -1.75 4.62
C ALA A 70 4.83 -3.13 4.13
N PHE A 71 5.73 -3.96 3.62
CA PHE A 71 5.38 -5.32 3.17
C PHE A 71 5.00 -6.24 4.33
N ASN A 72 5.59 -6.05 5.52
CA ASN A 72 5.20 -6.83 6.69
C ASN A 72 3.82 -6.41 7.21
N VAL A 73 3.56 -5.11 7.28
CA VAL A 73 2.27 -4.54 7.72
C VAL A 73 1.15 -4.88 6.75
N GLY A 74 1.41 -4.79 5.44
CA GLY A 74 0.44 -5.05 4.37
C GLY A 74 0.37 -6.51 3.93
N ASN A 75 1.09 -7.43 4.59
CA ASN A 75 1.02 -8.84 4.26
C ASN A 75 -0.40 -9.39 4.49
N ARG A 76 -0.91 -10.16 3.54
CA ARG A 76 -2.32 -10.60 3.45
C ARG A 76 -3.34 -9.46 3.36
N GLY A 77 -2.90 -8.27 2.97
CA GLY A 77 -3.71 -7.09 2.83
C GLY A 77 -3.29 -6.25 1.64
N ILE A 78 -3.10 -4.95 1.86
CA ILE A 78 -2.82 -3.96 0.81
C ILE A 78 -1.56 -3.15 1.16
N VAL A 79 -0.67 -3.01 0.18
CA VAL A 79 0.43 -2.03 0.22
C VAL A 79 0.19 -1.00 -0.88
N GLU A 80 0.00 0.24 -0.49
CA GLU A 80 -0.22 1.38 -1.39
C GLU A 80 1.09 2.16 -1.57
N PHE A 81 1.46 2.41 -2.82
CA PHE A 81 2.58 3.29 -3.16
C PHE A 81 2.08 4.59 -3.77
N VAL A 82 2.32 5.69 -3.07
CA VAL A 82 1.95 7.04 -3.52
C VAL A 82 3.03 7.56 -4.44
N GLU A 83 2.64 8.03 -5.65
CA GLU A 83 3.57 8.59 -6.65
C GLU A 83 4.78 7.68 -6.91
N VAL A 84 4.50 6.43 -7.23
CA VAL A 84 5.47 5.32 -7.25
C VAL A 84 6.71 5.59 -8.10
N PHE A 85 6.60 6.31 -9.21
CA PHE A 85 7.72 6.58 -10.13
C PHE A 85 8.60 7.75 -9.71
N LYS A 86 8.35 8.37 -8.56
CA LYS A 86 9.29 9.29 -7.91
C LYS A 86 10.37 8.57 -7.13
N ASN A 87 10.19 7.28 -6.87
CA ASN A 87 11.17 6.46 -6.19
C ASN A 87 12.24 5.95 -7.16
N GLU A 88 13.40 5.62 -6.62
CA GLU A 88 14.50 5.02 -7.40
C GLU A 88 14.15 3.62 -7.90
N ILE A 89 14.84 3.18 -8.96
CA ILE A 89 14.56 1.90 -9.63
C ILE A 89 14.79 0.69 -8.71
N GLU A 90 15.75 0.77 -7.80
CA GLU A 90 16.06 -0.27 -6.82
C GLU A 90 14.89 -0.53 -5.88
N PHE A 91 14.16 0.53 -5.53
CA PHE A 91 12.96 0.45 -4.72
C PHE A 91 11.84 -0.29 -5.46
N LEU A 92 11.69 -0.03 -6.78
CA LEU A 92 10.74 -0.71 -7.63
C LEU A 92 11.09 -2.19 -7.84
N HIS A 93 12.37 -2.56 -7.84
CA HIS A 93 12.80 -3.95 -7.93
C HIS A 93 12.32 -4.77 -6.71
N THR A 94 12.32 -4.20 -5.53
CA THR A 94 11.77 -4.87 -4.33
C THR A 94 10.28 -5.17 -4.49
N MET A 95 9.51 -4.27 -5.11
CA MET A 95 8.09 -4.52 -5.42
C MET A 95 7.91 -5.67 -6.41
N ILE A 96 8.77 -5.77 -7.43
CA ILE A 96 8.72 -6.86 -8.41
C ILE A 96 8.98 -8.19 -7.72
N THR A 97 10.03 -8.26 -6.91
CA THR A 97 10.36 -9.47 -6.15
C THR A 97 9.18 -9.89 -5.26
N ALA A 98 8.56 -8.94 -4.56
CA ALA A 98 7.37 -9.19 -3.76
C ALA A 98 6.20 -9.78 -4.57
N THR A 99 5.98 -9.31 -5.81
CA THR A 99 4.86 -9.76 -6.63
C THR A 99 5.14 -11.10 -7.34
N GLN A 100 6.36 -11.33 -7.80
CA GLN A 100 6.74 -12.53 -8.54
C GLN A 100 7.10 -13.70 -7.62
N GLU A 101 8.05 -13.47 -6.73
CA GLU A 101 8.61 -14.51 -5.87
C GLU A 101 7.79 -14.71 -4.60
N LYS A 102 6.76 -13.88 -4.40
CA LYS A 102 5.98 -13.87 -3.15
C LYS A 102 6.84 -13.78 -1.91
N SER A 103 7.94 -13.05 -2.04
CA SER A 103 8.90 -12.86 -0.95
C SER A 103 9.58 -11.50 -1.05
N VAL A 104 10.01 -11.01 0.11
CA VAL A 104 10.80 -9.77 0.23
C VAL A 104 12.06 -10.07 1.03
N PRO A 105 13.16 -9.34 0.80
CA PRO A 105 14.36 -9.51 1.62
C PRO A 105 14.06 -9.20 3.08
N SER A 106 14.67 -9.96 3.98
CA SER A 106 14.70 -9.62 5.40
C SER A 106 15.64 -8.45 5.65
N PRO A 107 15.40 -7.65 6.69
CA PRO A 107 16.45 -6.76 7.19
C PRO A 107 17.68 -7.58 7.58
N GLY A 108 18.88 -7.02 7.35
CA GLY A 108 20.13 -7.67 7.68
C GLY A 108 20.41 -8.94 6.87
N LYS A 109 20.92 -9.97 7.53
CA LYS A 109 21.32 -11.25 6.92
C LYS A 109 20.25 -12.34 7.03
N GLY A 110 19.03 -11.98 7.42
CA GLY A 110 17.94 -12.93 7.62
C GLY A 110 17.44 -13.59 6.33
N PRO A 111 16.62 -14.64 6.43
CA PRO A 111 16.01 -15.31 5.30
C PRO A 111 14.98 -14.40 4.61
N MET A 112 14.65 -14.71 3.35
CA MET A 112 13.54 -14.05 2.65
C MET A 112 12.22 -14.21 3.44
N ILE A 113 11.43 -13.15 3.51
CA ILE A 113 10.16 -13.12 4.20
C ILE A 113 9.05 -13.32 3.18
N TYR A 114 8.13 -14.25 3.44
CA TYR A 114 6.98 -14.48 2.57
C TYR A 114 6.04 -13.26 2.56
N PHE A 115 5.66 -12.84 1.36
CA PHE A 115 4.69 -11.77 1.13
C PHE A 115 3.56 -12.27 0.23
N ASP A 116 2.32 -12.09 0.69
CA ASP A 116 1.12 -12.33 -0.09
C ASP A 116 0.13 -11.20 0.15
N GLY A 117 0.04 -10.28 -0.77
CA GLY A 117 -0.80 -9.09 -0.64
C GLY A 117 -1.06 -8.44 -1.99
N VAL A 118 -1.93 -7.45 -1.98
CA VAL A 118 -2.23 -6.61 -3.14
C VAL A 118 -1.35 -5.37 -3.08
N ILE A 119 -0.63 -5.10 -4.17
CA ILE A 119 0.13 -3.86 -4.33
C ILE A 119 -0.68 -2.92 -5.21
N LEU A 120 -1.03 -1.77 -4.68
CA LEU A 120 -1.63 -0.66 -5.40
C LEU A 120 -0.61 0.46 -5.54
N ALA A 121 -0.49 1.03 -6.73
CA ALA A 121 0.41 2.14 -6.96
C ALA A 121 -0.30 3.19 -7.79
N HIS A 122 -0.07 4.45 -7.50
CA HIS A 122 -0.59 5.55 -8.33
C HIS A 122 0.52 6.53 -8.72
N CYS A 123 0.31 7.18 -9.85
CA CYS A 123 1.19 8.19 -10.41
C CYS A 123 0.39 9.14 -11.27
N ASN A 124 0.97 10.25 -11.65
CA ASN A 124 0.43 11.10 -12.69
C ASN A 124 0.82 10.61 -14.10
N GLU A 125 0.13 11.11 -15.11
CA GLU A 125 0.35 10.66 -16.48
C GLU A 125 1.73 11.06 -17.04
N ALA A 126 2.29 12.18 -16.63
CA ALA A 126 3.60 12.65 -17.08
C ALA A 126 4.71 11.72 -16.57
N GLU A 127 4.65 11.32 -15.31
CA GLU A 127 5.59 10.35 -14.71
C GLU A 127 5.47 8.96 -15.36
N TRP A 128 4.23 8.52 -15.61
CA TRP A 128 4.01 7.26 -16.33
C TRP A 128 4.64 7.28 -17.73
N ASN A 129 4.42 8.34 -18.50
CA ASN A 129 4.95 8.45 -19.86
C ASN A 129 6.48 8.54 -19.85
N LYS A 130 7.07 9.22 -18.88
CA LYS A 130 8.52 9.25 -18.68
C LYS A 130 9.05 7.85 -18.39
N PHE A 131 8.49 7.18 -17.40
CA PHE A 131 8.90 5.82 -17.00
C PHE A 131 8.81 4.83 -18.15
N LYS A 132 7.71 4.88 -18.92
CA LYS A 132 7.49 4.03 -20.08
C LYS A 132 8.49 4.28 -21.22
N SER A 133 9.02 5.49 -21.36
CA SER A 133 9.97 5.83 -22.44
C SER A 133 11.38 5.27 -22.21
N GLU A 134 11.67 4.79 -21.01
CA GLU A 134 12.98 4.23 -20.65
C GLU A 134 13.00 2.71 -20.88
N ASN A 135 13.83 2.26 -21.81
CA ASN A 135 13.93 0.82 -22.17
C ASN A 135 14.35 -0.08 -21.01
N THR A 136 15.03 0.46 -20.01
CA THR A 136 15.45 -0.29 -18.81
C THR A 136 14.27 -0.74 -17.95
N ASN A 137 13.09 -0.13 -18.11
CA ASN A 137 11.92 -0.36 -17.30
C ASN A 137 10.96 -1.41 -17.86
N GLU A 138 11.30 -2.03 -19.01
CA GLU A 138 10.43 -3.01 -19.69
C GLU A 138 10.03 -4.17 -18.76
N ALA A 139 10.96 -4.70 -18.01
CA ALA A 139 10.71 -5.80 -17.06
C ALA A 139 9.71 -5.44 -15.97
N ILE A 140 9.63 -4.16 -15.58
CA ILE A 140 8.67 -3.66 -14.60
C ILE A 140 7.32 -3.44 -15.26
N LEU A 141 7.31 -2.85 -16.46
CA LEU A 141 6.09 -2.54 -17.22
C LEU A 141 5.26 -3.79 -17.53
N ASP A 142 5.89 -4.91 -17.86
CA ASP A 142 5.22 -6.18 -18.16
C ASP A 142 4.42 -6.76 -16.96
N ARG A 143 4.66 -6.24 -15.76
CA ARG A 143 4.05 -6.71 -14.52
C ARG A 143 3.01 -5.75 -13.95
N ILE A 144 2.84 -4.61 -14.60
CA ILE A 144 1.90 -3.57 -14.15
C ILE A 144 0.59 -3.70 -14.92
N VAL A 145 -0.50 -3.80 -14.19
CA VAL A 145 -1.84 -3.64 -14.74
C VAL A 145 -2.25 -2.18 -14.59
N ARG A 146 -2.22 -1.44 -15.70
CA ARG A 146 -2.60 -0.02 -15.70
C ARG A 146 -4.10 0.14 -15.72
N VAL A 147 -4.61 0.93 -14.79
CA VAL A 147 -6.00 1.38 -14.76
C VAL A 147 -6.02 2.90 -14.88
N ASN A 148 -6.65 3.42 -15.93
CA ASN A 148 -6.84 4.87 -16.07
C ASN A 148 -8.02 5.32 -15.22
N ILE A 149 -7.79 6.29 -14.34
CA ILE A 149 -8.83 6.92 -13.54
C ILE A 149 -9.06 8.31 -14.09
N PRO A 150 -10.16 8.54 -14.83
CA PRO A 150 -10.47 9.86 -15.38
C PRO A 150 -10.92 10.81 -14.26
N TYR A 151 -10.89 12.10 -14.55
CA TYR A 151 -11.57 13.09 -13.72
C TYR A 151 -13.07 12.81 -13.70
N SER A 152 -13.72 13.13 -12.58
CA SER A 152 -15.17 13.12 -12.51
C SER A 152 -15.69 14.30 -13.35
N LEU A 153 -16.35 13.99 -14.47
CA LEU A 153 -16.96 15.00 -15.37
C LEU A 153 -18.49 15.00 -15.27
N GLU A 154 -19.03 14.29 -14.29
CA GLU A 154 -20.48 14.24 -14.03
C GLU A 154 -20.84 15.07 -12.81
N VAL A 155 -21.73 16.04 -13.00
CA VAL A 155 -22.25 16.91 -11.92
C VAL A 155 -22.83 16.11 -10.77
N SER A 156 -23.51 15.01 -11.06
CA SER A 156 -24.09 14.10 -10.07
C SER A 156 -23.05 13.47 -9.16
N GLU A 157 -21.91 13.07 -9.68
CA GLU A 157 -20.82 12.45 -8.95
C GLU A 157 -20.04 13.50 -8.14
N GLU A 158 -19.74 14.64 -8.75
CA GLU A 158 -19.07 15.77 -8.09
C GLU A 158 -19.90 16.27 -6.88
N LYS A 159 -21.21 16.34 -7.03
CA LYS A 159 -22.14 16.66 -5.93
C LYS A 159 -22.03 15.67 -4.75
N LYS A 160 -21.84 14.38 -5.02
CA LYS A 160 -21.64 13.37 -3.97
C LYS A 160 -20.32 13.58 -3.22
N ILE A 161 -19.26 13.99 -3.93
CA ILE A 161 -17.98 14.32 -3.31
C ILE A 161 -18.15 15.47 -2.33
N TYR A 162 -18.81 16.56 -2.73
CA TYR A 162 -19.07 17.69 -1.84
C TYR A 162 -19.96 17.33 -0.65
N ALA A 163 -21.01 16.54 -0.88
CA ALA A 163 -21.86 16.06 0.21
C ALA A 163 -21.07 15.21 1.23
N LYS A 164 -20.16 14.34 0.75
CA LYS A 164 -19.27 13.56 1.61
C LYS A 164 -18.30 14.45 2.41
N MET A 165 -17.70 15.44 1.77
CA MET A 165 -16.78 16.39 2.42
C MET A 165 -17.49 17.17 3.52
N LEU A 166 -18.70 17.64 3.28
CA LEU A 166 -19.52 18.33 4.28
C LEU A 166 -19.89 17.42 5.44
N GLY A 167 -20.28 16.19 5.17
CA GLY A 167 -20.61 15.21 6.22
C GLY A 167 -19.42 14.80 7.09
N LEU A 168 -18.19 15.02 6.61
CA LEU A 168 -16.95 14.78 7.36
C LEU A 168 -16.42 16.05 8.06
N SER A 169 -16.99 17.21 7.76
CA SER A 169 -16.63 18.48 8.37
C SER A 169 -17.49 18.79 9.58
N ASP A 170 -17.00 19.66 10.46
CA ASP A 170 -17.76 20.21 11.61
C ASP A 170 -18.74 21.33 11.18
N PHE A 171 -19.11 21.37 9.90
CA PHE A 171 -20.00 22.39 9.38
C PHE A 171 -21.46 22.12 9.80
N ASP A 172 -22.02 22.94 10.65
CA ASP A 172 -23.40 22.88 11.15
C ASP A 172 -24.32 23.97 10.56
N GLY A 173 -23.93 24.54 9.43
CA GLY A 173 -24.69 25.57 8.75
C GLY A 173 -25.75 25.01 7.81
N HIS A 174 -26.84 25.80 7.59
CA HIS A 174 -27.84 25.46 6.59
C HIS A 174 -27.25 25.65 5.17
N ILE A 175 -27.40 24.61 4.34
CA ILE A 175 -27.05 24.66 2.93
C ILE A 175 -28.34 24.80 2.11
N ALA A 176 -28.44 25.89 1.36
CA ALA A 176 -29.62 26.14 0.52
C ALA A 176 -29.78 25.03 -0.53
N PRO A 177 -31.03 24.74 -0.94
CA PRO A 177 -31.29 23.80 -2.04
C PRO A 177 -30.48 24.17 -3.29
N HIS A 178 -29.98 23.15 -3.99
CA HIS A 178 -29.16 23.27 -5.20
C HIS A 178 -27.77 23.88 -5.06
N THR A 179 -27.33 24.34 -3.88
CA THR A 179 -25.99 24.94 -3.71
C THR A 179 -24.88 23.95 -4.14
N LEU A 180 -24.93 22.70 -3.70
CA LEU A 180 -23.92 21.68 -4.08
C LEU A 180 -23.98 21.34 -5.55
N GLU A 181 -25.16 21.37 -6.15
CA GLU A 181 -25.35 21.11 -7.57
C GLU A 181 -24.75 22.22 -8.43
N ILE A 182 -24.98 23.50 -8.05
CA ILE A 182 -24.40 24.64 -8.75
C ILE A 182 -22.87 24.64 -8.61
N ALA A 183 -22.35 24.34 -7.41
CA ALA A 183 -20.91 24.24 -7.20
C ALA A 183 -20.29 23.10 -8.05
N ALA A 184 -20.96 21.95 -8.12
CA ALA A 184 -20.54 20.84 -8.95
C ALA A 184 -20.60 21.16 -10.46
N MET A 185 -21.65 21.86 -10.92
CA MET A 185 -21.74 22.33 -12.29
C MET A 185 -20.59 23.28 -12.64
N PHE A 186 -20.26 24.20 -11.75
CA PHE A 186 -19.14 25.11 -11.96
C PHE A 186 -17.81 24.37 -12.07
N ALA A 187 -17.55 23.40 -11.17
CA ALA A 187 -16.30 22.61 -11.18
C ALA A 187 -16.14 21.74 -12.44
N VAL A 188 -17.26 21.16 -12.93
CA VAL A 188 -17.25 20.30 -14.14
C VAL A 188 -17.10 21.11 -15.42
N LEU A 189 -17.59 22.38 -15.45
CA LEU A 189 -17.59 23.22 -16.64
C LEU A 189 -16.38 24.18 -16.72
N SER A 190 -15.61 24.32 -15.67
CA SER A 190 -14.38 25.15 -15.64
C SER A 190 -13.15 24.38 -16.02
#